data_7f3da44c358de98b46ae33dd9a78deaa
#
_entry.id   7f3da44c358de98b46ae33dd9a78deaa
#
_cell.length_a   1.000
_cell.length_b   1.000
_cell.length_c   1.000
_cell.angle_alpha   90.00
_cell.angle_beta   90.00
_cell.angle_gamma   90.00
#
_symmetry.space_group_name_H-M   'P 1'
#
loop_
_entity.id
_entity.type
_entity.pdbx_description
1 polymer ?
#
loop_
_entity_poly.entity_id
_entity_poly.type
_entity_poly.pdbx_seq_one_letter_code
_entity_poly.pdbx_strand_id
1 'polypeptide(L)'
;MMNTADTSWDHLVDWIGRTEQGDDIVTAAPLAGLIATLDRTDDPAPLAGTALPPLAHWLYFLPQAMQHEIGADGHPKRGGFLPPVPLPRRMWAGGRLQFAHPIRVGEAVTRRSTITRVDAKQGRSGALVFVTVQHEVLNADGVALTEEHDIVYRADPEPGALPPTPLPAPTNEDFSRSITPDPVLLFRYSALTFNGHRIHYDRPYVTEVEGYPGLIVHGPLIATLLVDLLRRELPNAVLTQFDFKAASPLFDLHPFSICGRREAEGSVLLWARNHLGELAMNARALIA
;
A
#
# COMPACT_ATOMS: atom_id res chain seq x y z
N MET A 1 -8.21 -31.91 -28.44
CA MET A 1 -7.58 -32.17 -27.14
C MET A 1 -6.50 -31.09 -26.95
N MET A 2 -6.85 -29.99 -26.31
CA MET A 2 -5.85 -28.96 -25.94
C MET A 2 -5.08 -29.47 -24.74
N ASN A 3 -3.77 -29.56 -24.93
CA ASN A 3 -2.79 -29.94 -23.93
C ASN A 3 -2.90 -28.91 -22.79
N THR A 4 -3.42 -29.30 -21.63
CA THR A 4 -3.29 -28.51 -20.40
C THR A 4 -1.81 -28.53 -20.05
N ALA A 5 -1.09 -27.48 -20.47
CA ALA A 5 0.26 -27.27 -19.98
C ALA A 5 0.16 -27.21 -18.46
N ASP A 6 0.74 -28.20 -17.83
CA ASP A 6 0.97 -28.26 -16.37
C ASP A 6 1.82 -27.03 -16.03
N THR A 7 1.16 -25.96 -15.62
CA THR A 7 1.83 -24.71 -15.27
C THR A 7 2.34 -24.91 -13.85
N SER A 8 3.40 -25.72 -13.70
CA SER A 8 4.12 -25.79 -12.44
C SER A 8 4.74 -24.43 -12.14
N TRP A 9 4.26 -23.78 -11.08
CA TRP A 9 4.81 -22.53 -10.55
C TRP A 9 6.02 -22.77 -9.64
N ASP A 10 6.51 -24.02 -9.57
CA ASP A 10 7.55 -24.47 -8.64
C ASP A 10 8.86 -23.67 -8.80
N HIS A 11 9.18 -23.26 -10.04
CA HIS A 11 10.35 -22.44 -10.32
C HIS A 11 10.30 -21.04 -9.68
N LEU A 12 9.13 -20.54 -9.28
CA LEU A 12 9.00 -19.22 -8.64
C LEU A 12 9.53 -19.22 -7.20
N VAL A 13 9.61 -20.37 -6.53
CA VAL A 13 10.17 -20.48 -5.17
C VAL A 13 11.68 -20.21 -5.16
N ASP A 14 12.37 -20.32 -6.29
CA ASP A 14 13.81 -20.02 -6.43
C ASP A 14 14.11 -18.52 -6.18
N TRP A 15 13.07 -17.67 -6.18
CA TRP A 15 13.20 -16.26 -5.81
C TRP A 15 13.23 -16.02 -4.29
N ILE A 16 12.85 -16.99 -3.47
CA ILE A 16 12.91 -16.87 -2.01
C ILE A 16 14.39 -16.70 -1.58
N GLY A 17 14.62 -15.72 -0.71
CA GLY A 17 15.96 -15.34 -0.27
C GLY A 17 16.68 -14.34 -1.19
N ARG A 18 16.11 -13.97 -2.33
CA ARG A 18 16.65 -12.92 -3.17
C ARG A 18 16.56 -11.57 -2.46
N THR A 19 17.65 -10.81 -2.51
CA THR A 19 17.77 -9.52 -1.83
C THR A 19 18.08 -8.39 -2.81
N GLU A 20 17.65 -7.19 -2.48
CA GLU A 20 18.10 -5.93 -3.06
C GLU A 20 18.32 -4.90 -1.96
N GLN A 21 19.12 -3.89 -2.22
CA GLN A 21 19.40 -2.79 -1.31
C GLN A 21 19.38 -1.47 -2.07
N GLY A 22 18.87 -0.42 -1.43
CA GLY A 22 18.90 0.94 -1.93
C GLY A 22 19.16 1.90 -0.79
N ASP A 23 19.89 2.97 -1.08
CA ASP A 23 20.20 4.04 -0.14
C ASP A 23 19.43 5.30 -0.52
N ASP A 24 19.07 6.11 0.47
CA ASP A 24 18.38 7.40 0.27
C ASP A 24 18.76 8.38 1.39
N ILE A 25 18.37 9.64 1.21
CA ILE A 25 18.46 10.68 2.23
C ILE A 25 17.05 11.18 2.51
N VAL A 26 16.66 11.18 3.78
CA VAL A 26 15.34 11.67 4.18
C VAL A 26 15.31 13.20 4.07
N THR A 27 14.77 13.72 2.97
CA THR A 27 14.66 15.17 2.74
C THR A 27 13.30 15.70 3.22
N ALA A 28 13.23 17.00 3.52
CA ALA A 28 12.00 17.63 4.04
C ALA A 28 10.88 17.74 2.99
N ALA A 29 11.22 17.86 1.70
CA ALA A 29 10.25 18.19 0.67
C ALA A 29 9.14 17.15 0.47
N PRO A 30 9.40 15.82 0.40
CA PRO A 30 8.34 14.82 0.31
C PRO A 30 7.40 14.85 1.52
N LEU A 31 7.95 15.03 2.73
CA LEU A 31 7.15 15.12 3.95
C LEU A 31 6.26 16.37 3.95
N ALA A 32 6.79 17.53 3.54
CA ALA A 32 6.00 18.75 3.37
C ALA A 32 4.87 18.57 2.36
N GLY A 33 5.15 17.87 1.26
CA GLY A 33 4.15 17.50 0.26
C GLY A 33 3.04 16.60 0.82
N LEU A 34 3.38 15.62 1.66
CA LEU A 34 2.40 14.75 2.32
C LEU A 34 1.54 15.54 3.31
N ILE A 35 2.14 16.37 4.17
CA ILE A 35 1.45 17.25 5.13
C ILE A 35 0.40 18.10 4.40
N ALA A 36 0.81 18.74 3.29
CA ALA A 36 -0.09 19.55 2.48
C ALA A 36 -1.17 18.72 1.73
N THR A 37 -0.88 17.46 1.38
CA THR A 37 -1.84 16.58 0.71
C THR A 37 -2.90 16.06 1.65
N LEU A 38 -2.56 15.87 2.94
CA LEU A 38 -3.46 15.39 3.98
C LEU A 38 -4.17 16.52 4.75
N ASP A 39 -3.94 17.79 4.40
CA ASP A 39 -4.45 18.97 5.15
C ASP A 39 -4.09 18.91 6.64
N ARG A 40 -2.80 18.63 6.94
CA ARG A 40 -2.26 18.59 8.30
C ARG A 40 -1.78 19.98 8.71
N THR A 41 -2.70 20.85 9.07
CA THR A 41 -2.37 22.22 9.52
C THR A 41 -1.76 22.27 10.93
N ASP A 42 -1.89 21.20 11.69
CA ASP A 42 -1.36 20.98 13.03
C ASP A 42 0.06 20.38 13.04
N ASP A 43 0.52 19.81 11.93
CA ASP A 43 1.90 19.34 11.80
C ASP A 43 2.84 20.54 11.49
N PRO A 44 3.97 20.68 12.19
CA PRO A 44 4.93 21.74 11.89
C PRO A 44 5.59 21.54 10.52
N ALA A 45 6.11 22.61 9.94
CA ALA A 45 6.94 22.50 8.74
C ALA A 45 8.15 21.59 9.04
N PRO A 46 8.43 20.57 8.18
CA PRO A 46 9.50 19.62 8.45
C PRO A 46 10.87 20.30 8.33
N LEU A 47 11.65 20.23 9.39
CA LEU A 47 13.02 20.69 9.50
C LEU A 47 13.95 19.50 9.74
N ALA A 48 15.27 19.72 9.62
CA ALA A 48 16.26 18.71 10.02
C ALA A 48 15.97 18.21 11.45
N GLY A 49 15.99 16.90 11.65
CA GLY A 49 15.64 16.25 12.91
C GLY A 49 14.15 15.99 13.14
N THR A 50 13.24 16.52 12.30
CA THR A 50 11.81 16.17 12.38
C THR A 50 11.61 14.68 12.13
N ALA A 51 10.96 13.98 13.07
CA ALA A 51 10.64 12.57 12.90
C ALA A 51 9.59 12.37 11.78
N LEU A 52 9.80 11.36 10.94
CA LEU A 52 8.80 10.95 9.97
C LEU A 52 7.56 10.38 10.70
N PRO A 53 6.35 10.77 10.33
CA PRO A 53 5.18 10.03 10.76
C PRO A 53 5.20 8.60 10.21
N PRO A 54 4.60 7.63 10.91
CA PRO A 54 4.50 6.28 10.39
C PRO A 54 3.92 6.26 8.97
N LEU A 55 4.42 5.35 8.14
CA LEU A 55 4.15 5.19 6.71
C LEU A 55 4.76 6.27 5.79
N ALA A 56 5.29 7.39 6.30
CA ALA A 56 5.94 8.40 5.46
C ALA A 56 7.27 7.90 4.84
N HIS A 57 7.82 6.77 5.29
CA HIS A 57 8.96 6.13 4.63
C HIS A 57 8.66 5.69 3.19
N TRP A 58 7.38 5.51 2.81
CA TRP A 58 6.96 5.24 1.42
C TRP A 58 7.19 6.40 0.46
N LEU A 59 7.54 7.58 0.96
CA LEU A 59 7.91 8.75 0.15
C LEU A 59 9.37 8.73 -0.29
N TYR A 60 10.13 7.74 0.16
CA TYR A 60 11.56 7.59 -0.09
C TYR A 60 11.82 6.25 -0.79
N PHE A 61 13.06 6.03 -1.24
CA PHE A 61 13.41 4.84 -2.04
C PHE A 61 12.51 4.66 -3.26
N LEU A 62 12.18 5.78 -3.92
CA LEU A 62 11.26 5.82 -5.04
C LEU A 62 11.77 4.95 -6.20
N PRO A 63 10.87 4.29 -6.98
CA PRO A 63 11.27 3.47 -8.11
C PRO A 63 11.95 4.32 -9.19
N GLN A 64 13.12 3.87 -9.67
CA GLN A 64 13.96 4.59 -10.64
C GLN A 64 14.05 3.87 -11.99
N ALA A 65 13.04 3.08 -12.36
CA ALA A 65 13.00 2.44 -13.67
C ALA A 65 13.00 3.49 -14.79
N MET A 66 13.83 3.26 -15.81
CA MET A 66 13.91 4.16 -16.96
C MET A 66 12.61 4.13 -17.77
N GLN A 67 12.27 5.23 -18.45
CA GLN A 67 11.01 5.36 -19.20
C GLN A 67 10.75 4.17 -20.16
N HIS A 68 11.78 3.67 -20.83
CA HIS A 68 11.66 2.53 -21.76
C HIS A 68 11.45 1.19 -21.05
N GLU A 69 11.65 1.13 -19.74
CA GLU A 69 11.41 -0.03 -18.89
C GLU A 69 10.01 -0.04 -18.27
N ILE A 70 9.22 1.02 -18.49
CA ILE A 70 7.85 1.11 -18.00
C ILE A 70 6.91 0.35 -18.94
N GLY A 71 6.01 -0.43 -18.36
CA GLY A 71 4.93 -1.14 -19.04
C GLY A 71 3.76 -0.23 -19.42
N ALA A 72 2.84 -0.76 -20.20
CA ALA A 72 1.64 -0.03 -20.65
C ALA A 72 0.72 0.39 -19.49
N ASP A 73 0.77 -0.31 -18.36
CA ASP A 73 0.02 -0.03 -17.12
C ASP A 73 0.67 1.07 -16.26
N GLY A 74 1.91 1.50 -16.59
CA GLY A 74 2.67 2.48 -15.84
C GLY A 74 3.58 1.91 -14.75
N HIS A 75 3.63 0.59 -14.58
CA HIS A 75 4.60 -0.06 -13.69
C HIS A 75 5.90 -0.41 -14.43
N PRO A 76 7.01 -0.57 -13.71
CA PRO A 76 8.20 -1.22 -14.26
C PRO A 76 7.87 -2.59 -14.84
N LYS A 77 8.45 -2.89 -16.03
CA LYS A 77 8.32 -4.19 -16.67
C LYS A 77 8.77 -5.30 -15.73
N ARG A 78 8.20 -6.48 -15.91
CA ARG A 78 8.50 -7.66 -15.08
C ARG A 78 9.90 -8.22 -15.37
N GLY A 79 10.46 -8.96 -14.40
CA GLY A 79 11.75 -9.61 -14.54
C GLY A 79 12.91 -8.94 -13.79
N GLY A 80 12.60 -7.92 -12.95
CA GLY A 80 13.55 -7.32 -12.02
C GLY A 80 13.73 -8.15 -10.74
N PHE A 81 13.62 -7.49 -9.60
CA PHE A 81 13.74 -8.11 -8.27
C PHE A 81 12.66 -9.16 -8.00
N LEU A 82 11.41 -8.85 -8.29
CA LEU A 82 10.27 -9.75 -8.09
C LEU A 82 10.24 -10.90 -9.10
N PRO A 83 9.67 -12.07 -8.71
CA PRO A 83 9.56 -13.22 -9.61
C PRO A 83 8.74 -12.88 -10.87
N PRO A 84 9.07 -13.48 -12.03
CA PRO A 84 8.41 -13.22 -13.31
C PRO A 84 7.05 -13.93 -13.40
N VAL A 85 6.14 -13.64 -12.46
CA VAL A 85 4.81 -14.25 -12.43
C VAL A 85 4.03 -13.88 -13.70
N PRO A 86 3.57 -14.84 -14.52
CA PRO A 86 2.89 -14.56 -15.79
C PRO A 86 1.38 -14.28 -15.63
N LEU A 87 0.93 -13.79 -14.47
CA LEU A 87 -0.44 -13.38 -14.24
C LEU A 87 -0.59 -11.86 -14.44
N PRO A 88 -1.61 -11.40 -15.20
CA PRO A 88 -1.70 -10.01 -15.65
C PRO A 88 -1.84 -9.01 -14.51
N ARG A 89 -2.67 -9.28 -13.51
CA ARG A 89 -2.97 -8.34 -12.43
C ARG A 89 -2.04 -8.52 -11.25
N ARG A 90 -1.48 -7.39 -10.77
CA ARG A 90 -0.65 -7.31 -9.58
C ARG A 90 -1.26 -6.31 -8.61
N MET A 91 -1.45 -6.70 -7.35
CA MET A 91 -2.06 -5.88 -6.32
C MET A 91 -1.24 -5.93 -5.04
N TRP A 92 -1.19 -4.83 -4.31
CA TRP A 92 -0.75 -4.82 -2.92
C TRP A 92 -1.92 -5.27 -2.03
N ALA A 93 -1.82 -6.46 -1.47
CA ALA A 93 -2.91 -7.09 -0.71
C ALA A 93 -2.94 -6.67 0.76
N GLY A 94 -1.80 -6.31 1.34
CA GLY A 94 -1.68 -5.90 2.72
C GLY A 94 -0.23 -5.77 3.16
N GLY A 95 -0.02 -5.37 4.40
CA GLY A 95 1.30 -5.23 5.00
C GLY A 95 1.26 -5.33 6.51
N ARG A 96 2.43 -5.61 7.09
CA ARG A 96 2.67 -5.68 8.53
C ARG A 96 3.94 -4.90 8.84
N LEU A 97 3.81 -3.87 9.66
CA LEU A 97 4.90 -2.96 9.97
C LEU A 97 5.19 -2.95 11.47
N GLN A 98 6.46 -2.94 11.82
CA GLN A 98 6.96 -2.76 13.18
C GLN A 98 7.90 -1.56 13.20
N PHE A 99 7.65 -0.61 14.09
CA PHE A 99 8.42 0.62 14.24
C PHE A 99 9.27 0.53 15.51
N ALA A 100 10.58 0.40 15.35
CA ALA A 100 11.52 0.26 16.46
C ALA A 100 11.95 1.62 17.01
N HIS A 101 12.29 2.55 16.11
CA HIS A 101 12.65 3.91 16.46
C HIS A 101 12.40 4.89 15.28
N PRO A 102 12.31 6.19 15.53
CA PRO A 102 11.97 7.15 14.49
C PRO A 102 13.08 7.32 13.45
N ILE A 103 12.70 7.47 12.20
CA ILE A 103 13.53 7.98 11.11
C ILE A 103 13.32 9.49 11.05
N ARG A 104 14.38 10.28 10.79
CA ARG A 104 14.32 11.75 10.85
C ARG A 104 14.78 12.41 9.56
N VAL A 105 14.23 13.57 9.29
CA VAL A 105 14.68 14.45 8.20
C VAL A 105 16.16 14.79 8.38
N GLY A 106 16.94 14.60 7.32
CA GLY A 106 18.39 14.79 7.28
C GLY A 106 19.17 13.48 7.41
N GLU A 107 18.55 12.38 7.81
CA GLU A 107 19.24 11.09 7.96
C GLU A 107 19.50 10.42 6.61
N ALA A 108 20.66 9.78 6.51
CA ALA A 108 20.93 8.76 5.50
C ALA A 108 20.27 7.44 5.94
N VAL A 109 19.58 6.80 5.05
CA VAL A 109 18.83 5.57 5.30
C VAL A 109 19.12 4.53 4.22
N THR A 110 19.09 3.28 4.62
CA THR A 110 19.25 2.12 3.72
C THR A 110 18.02 1.26 3.82
N ARG A 111 17.41 0.89 2.69
CA ARG A 111 16.37 -0.15 2.63
C ARG A 111 16.98 -1.44 2.10
N ARG A 112 16.88 -2.50 2.88
CA ARG A 112 17.15 -3.88 2.45
C ARG A 112 15.82 -4.59 2.24
N SER A 113 15.64 -5.16 1.05
CA SER A 113 14.44 -5.91 0.68
C SER A 113 14.81 -7.36 0.45
N THR A 114 14.02 -8.29 1.01
CA THR A 114 14.22 -9.74 0.86
C THR A 114 12.90 -10.39 0.50
N ILE A 115 12.86 -11.21 -0.54
CA ILE A 115 11.69 -12.05 -0.84
C ILE A 115 11.69 -13.20 0.18
N THR A 116 10.72 -13.18 1.10
CA THR A 116 10.62 -14.17 2.18
C THR A 116 9.67 -15.31 1.87
N ARG A 117 8.74 -15.09 0.92
CA ARG A 117 7.71 -16.09 0.60
C ARG A 117 7.23 -15.95 -0.84
N VAL A 118 7.04 -17.11 -1.49
CA VAL A 118 6.35 -17.21 -2.78
C VAL A 118 5.42 -18.42 -2.69
N ASP A 119 4.11 -18.19 -2.76
CA ASP A 119 3.07 -19.23 -2.71
C ASP A 119 2.21 -19.17 -3.95
N ALA A 120 2.13 -20.26 -4.70
CA ALA A 120 1.15 -20.42 -5.76
C ALA A 120 -0.06 -21.22 -5.26
N LYS A 121 -1.25 -20.75 -5.55
CA LYS A 121 -2.51 -21.40 -5.14
C LYS A 121 -3.51 -21.40 -6.27
N GLN A 122 -4.25 -22.49 -6.39
CA GLN A 122 -5.42 -22.54 -7.25
C GLN A 122 -6.64 -22.10 -6.42
N GLY A 123 -7.13 -20.89 -6.70
CA GLY A 123 -8.35 -20.35 -6.07
C GLY A 123 -9.60 -20.64 -6.88
N ARG A 124 -10.77 -20.29 -6.35
CA ARG A 124 -12.07 -20.44 -7.05
C ARG A 124 -12.13 -19.62 -8.35
N SER A 125 -11.41 -18.51 -8.41
CA SER A 125 -11.36 -17.56 -9.54
C SER A 125 -10.09 -17.71 -10.37
N GLY A 126 -9.43 -18.88 -10.37
CA GLY A 126 -8.20 -19.13 -11.12
C GLY A 126 -6.93 -19.13 -10.27
N ALA A 127 -5.79 -19.14 -10.93
CA ALA A 127 -4.49 -19.16 -10.29
C ALA A 127 -4.19 -17.85 -9.55
N LEU A 128 -3.59 -17.97 -8.38
CA LEU A 128 -3.12 -16.87 -7.54
C LEU A 128 -1.66 -17.15 -7.15
N VAL A 129 -0.82 -16.13 -7.21
CA VAL A 129 0.55 -16.20 -6.67
C VAL A 129 0.70 -15.08 -5.65
N PHE A 130 1.09 -15.45 -4.44
CA PHE A 130 1.40 -14.54 -3.37
C PHE A 130 2.93 -14.42 -3.23
N VAL A 131 3.41 -13.20 -3.15
CA VAL A 131 4.81 -12.89 -2.89
C VAL A 131 4.87 -11.98 -1.68
N THR A 132 5.59 -12.38 -0.63
CA THR A 132 5.88 -11.51 0.51
C THR A 132 7.31 -11.00 0.40
N VAL A 133 7.46 -9.69 0.45
CA VAL A 133 8.76 -9.02 0.53
C VAL A 133 8.89 -8.41 1.91
N GLN A 134 9.97 -8.72 2.61
CA GLN A 134 10.35 -8.06 3.84
C GLN A 134 11.28 -6.89 3.50
N HIS A 135 10.96 -5.70 3.98
CA HIS A 135 11.81 -4.53 3.93
C HIS A 135 12.28 -4.20 5.33
N GLU A 136 13.58 -3.96 5.48
CA GLU A 136 14.19 -3.36 6.66
C GLU A 136 14.69 -1.98 6.26
N VAL A 137 14.26 -0.94 6.96
CA VAL A 137 14.82 0.40 6.81
C VAL A 137 15.73 0.69 7.98
N LEU A 138 16.99 0.95 7.66
CA LEU A 138 18.06 1.18 8.62
C LEU A 138 18.50 2.64 8.57
N ASN A 139 18.84 3.18 9.73
CA ASN A 139 19.60 4.43 9.89
C ASN A 139 20.85 4.17 10.73
N ALA A 140 21.48 5.22 11.27
CA ALA A 140 22.70 5.11 12.09
C ALA A 140 22.49 4.29 13.37
N ASP A 141 21.25 4.22 13.89
CA ASP A 141 20.89 3.51 15.12
C ASP A 141 20.50 2.04 14.89
N GLY A 142 20.52 1.59 13.64
CA GLY A 142 20.17 0.22 13.23
C GLY A 142 18.85 0.12 12.49
N VAL A 143 18.10 -1.00 12.65
CA VAL A 143 16.82 -1.21 11.98
C VAL A 143 15.75 -0.33 12.64
N ALA A 144 15.33 0.71 11.94
CA ALA A 144 14.31 1.65 12.41
C ALA A 144 12.88 1.11 12.23
N LEU A 145 12.64 0.41 11.13
CA LEU A 145 11.37 -0.27 10.88
C LEU A 145 11.57 -1.55 10.07
N THR A 146 10.67 -2.49 10.27
CA THR A 146 10.52 -3.69 9.43
C THR A 146 9.12 -3.68 8.85
N GLU A 147 9.01 -3.96 7.54
CA GLU A 147 7.75 -4.05 6.82
C GLU A 147 7.69 -5.36 6.03
N GLU A 148 6.60 -6.10 6.17
CA GLU A 148 6.24 -7.17 5.24
C GLU A 148 5.19 -6.65 4.26
N HIS A 149 5.48 -6.76 2.99
CA HIS A 149 4.66 -6.30 1.88
C HIS A 149 4.10 -7.51 1.13
N ASP A 150 2.80 -7.73 1.22
CA ASP A 150 2.12 -8.83 0.54
C ASP A 150 1.63 -8.40 -0.83
N ILE A 151 2.19 -9.00 -1.87
CA ILE A 151 1.81 -8.80 -3.26
C ILE A 151 1.02 -10.02 -3.72
N VAL A 152 -0.11 -9.81 -4.37
CA VAL A 152 -0.89 -10.87 -5.00
C VAL A 152 -0.93 -10.66 -6.51
N TYR A 153 -0.62 -11.72 -7.24
CA TYR A 153 -0.82 -11.81 -8.68
C TYR A 153 -2.03 -12.68 -8.98
N ARG A 154 -2.84 -12.28 -9.93
CA ARG A 154 -4.03 -13.05 -10.34
C ARG A 154 -4.31 -12.92 -11.83
N ALA A 155 -5.05 -13.90 -12.37
CA ALA A 155 -5.62 -13.82 -13.71
C ALA A 155 -6.69 -12.71 -13.80
N ASP A 156 -6.99 -12.30 -15.02
CA ASP A 156 -8.18 -11.49 -15.28
C ASP A 156 -9.43 -12.29 -14.91
N PRO A 157 -10.50 -11.64 -14.45
CA PRO A 157 -11.74 -12.33 -14.20
C PRO A 157 -12.29 -12.92 -15.52
N GLU A 158 -12.92 -14.08 -15.45
CA GLU A 158 -13.63 -14.64 -16.60
C GLU A 158 -14.70 -13.66 -17.10
N PRO A 159 -14.91 -13.55 -18.41
CA PRO A 159 -15.96 -12.71 -18.95
C PRO A 159 -17.33 -13.04 -18.33
N GLY A 160 -17.97 -12.04 -17.72
CA GLY A 160 -19.27 -12.22 -17.05
C GLY A 160 -19.17 -12.75 -15.62
N ALA A 161 -17.98 -12.96 -15.07
CA ALA A 161 -17.82 -13.31 -13.66
C ALA A 161 -18.38 -12.21 -12.74
N LEU A 162 -19.23 -12.60 -11.81
CA LEU A 162 -19.75 -11.68 -10.80
C LEU A 162 -18.60 -11.27 -9.86
N PRO A 163 -18.53 -9.98 -9.45
CA PRO A 163 -17.60 -9.56 -8.45
C PRO A 163 -17.81 -10.33 -7.13
N PRO A 164 -16.77 -10.51 -6.31
CA PRO A 164 -16.92 -11.10 -4.99
C PRO A 164 -17.97 -10.33 -4.18
N THR A 165 -18.76 -11.05 -3.40
CA THR A 165 -19.73 -10.43 -2.48
C THR A 165 -18.97 -9.52 -1.51
N PRO A 166 -19.32 -8.22 -1.43
CA PRO A 166 -18.70 -7.30 -0.50
C PRO A 166 -18.91 -7.72 0.95
N LEU A 167 -17.91 -7.46 1.78
CA LEU A 167 -18.02 -7.67 3.22
C LEU A 167 -18.58 -6.39 3.86
N PRO A 168 -19.55 -6.47 4.80
CA PRO A 168 -19.99 -5.31 5.55
C PRO A 168 -18.87 -4.79 6.44
N ALA A 169 -18.71 -3.48 6.51
CA ALA A 169 -17.79 -2.86 7.46
C ALA A 169 -18.40 -2.81 8.86
N PRO A 170 -17.57 -2.75 9.93
CA PRO A 170 -18.07 -2.43 11.28
C PRO A 170 -18.77 -1.06 11.31
N THR A 171 -19.74 -0.90 12.23
CA THR A 171 -20.54 0.32 12.40
C THR A 171 -20.46 0.86 13.83
N ASN A 172 -19.46 0.45 14.58
CA ASN A 172 -19.28 0.78 15.99
C ASN A 172 -17.94 1.50 16.23
N GLU A 173 -17.61 2.42 15.33
CA GLU A 173 -16.46 3.31 15.45
C GLU A 173 -16.61 4.31 16.61
N ASP A 174 -15.49 4.62 17.29
CA ASP A 174 -15.41 5.70 18.27
C ASP A 174 -15.15 7.04 17.57
N PHE A 175 -14.47 7.00 16.40
CA PHE A 175 -14.13 8.17 15.60
C PHE A 175 -14.08 7.83 14.12
N SER A 176 -14.39 8.82 13.29
CA SER A 176 -14.37 8.66 11.84
C SER A 176 -14.16 9.98 11.11
N ARG A 177 -13.70 9.88 9.87
CA ARG A 177 -13.54 11.02 8.95
C ARG A 177 -14.01 10.61 7.55
N SER A 178 -14.74 11.51 6.88
CA SER A 178 -15.08 11.34 5.46
C SER A 178 -13.96 11.87 4.58
N ILE A 179 -13.64 11.12 3.53
CA ILE A 179 -12.62 11.46 2.53
C ILE A 179 -13.29 11.53 1.16
N THR A 180 -13.04 12.63 0.44
CA THR A 180 -13.41 12.74 -0.98
C THR A 180 -12.20 12.41 -1.84
N PRO A 181 -12.17 11.25 -2.52
CA PRO A 181 -11.02 10.80 -3.29
C PRO A 181 -11.04 11.41 -4.70
N ASP A 182 -10.91 12.74 -4.78
CA ASP A 182 -10.90 13.41 -6.06
C ASP A 182 -9.61 13.11 -6.86
N PRO A 183 -9.61 13.33 -8.19
CA PRO A 183 -8.43 13.07 -9.03
C PRO A 183 -7.18 13.85 -8.62
N VAL A 184 -7.32 15.01 -7.98
CA VAL A 184 -6.18 15.83 -7.52
C VAL A 184 -5.48 15.16 -6.35
N LEU A 185 -6.25 14.66 -5.35
CA LEU A 185 -5.70 13.89 -4.23
C LEU A 185 -4.94 12.66 -4.73
N LEU A 186 -5.55 11.90 -5.67
CA LEU A 186 -4.92 10.70 -6.22
C LEU A 186 -3.64 11.02 -6.99
N PHE A 187 -3.65 12.06 -7.83
CA PHE A 187 -2.46 12.52 -8.54
C PHE A 187 -1.35 12.96 -7.59
N ARG A 188 -1.67 13.77 -6.57
CA ARG A 188 -0.69 14.24 -5.58
C ARG A 188 -0.02 13.07 -4.86
N TYR A 189 -0.78 12.05 -4.47
CA TYR A 189 -0.21 10.88 -3.83
C TYR A 189 0.63 10.03 -4.80
N SER A 190 0.19 9.85 -6.05
CA SER A 190 1.01 9.25 -7.10
C SER A 190 2.34 9.99 -7.30
N ALA A 191 2.30 11.33 -7.34
CA ALA A 191 3.50 12.14 -7.51
C ALA A 191 4.46 12.01 -6.31
N LEU A 192 3.95 12.02 -5.08
CA LEU A 192 4.74 11.86 -3.86
C LEU A 192 5.44 10.50 -3.77
N THR A 193 4.79 9.44 -4.25
CA THR A 193 5.32 8.07 -4.21
C THR A 193 5.94 7.63 -5.53
N PHE A 194 6.02 8.53 -6.51
CA PHE A 194 6.44 8.28 -7.89
C PHE A 194 5.75 7.05 -8.50
N ASN A 195 4.47 6.88 -8.14
CA ASN A 195 3.66 5.76 -8.60
C ASN A 195 3.02 6.07 -9.95
N GLY A 196 3.57 5.49 -11.01
CA GLY A 196 3.10 5.67 -12.39
C GLY A 196 1.92 4.78 -12.79
N HIS A 197 1.32 3.98 -11.90
CA HIS A 197 0.23 3.08 -12.25
C HIS A 197 -1.00 3.86 -12.71
N ARG A 198 -1.37 3.67 -13.97
CA ARG A 198 -2.38 4.47 -14.69
C ARG A 198 -3.78 4.40 -14.09
N ILE A 199 -4.11 3.33 -13.36
CA ILE A 199 -5.43 3.19 -12.71
C ILE A 199 -5.76 4.29 -11.71
N HIS A 200 -4.74 5.03 -11.24
CA HIS A 200 -4.90 6.06 -10.23
C HIS A 200 -5.08 7.47 -10.80
N TYR A 201 -4.77 7.70 -12.10
CA TYR A 201 -4.79 9.04 -12.69
C TYR A 201 -5.27 9.10 -14.15
N ASP A 202 -5.30 7.98 -14.87
CA ASP A 202 -5.70 7.91 -16.28
C ASP A 202 -7.10 7.31 -16.40
N ARG A 203 -8.12 8.17 -16.41
CA ARG A 203 -9.52 7.74 -16.44
C ARG A 203 -9.87 6.91 -17.68
N PRO A 204 -9.52 7.30 -18.92
CA PRO A 204 -9.77 6.45 -20.09
C PRO A 204 -9.15 5.07 -19.95
N TYR A 205 -7.90 4.98 -19.48
CA TYR A 205 -7.25 3.69 -19.29
C TYR A 205 -7.98 2.81 -18.26
N VAL A 206 -8.30 3.35 -17.09
CA VAL A 206 -8.92 2.56 -16.01
C VAL A 206 -10.33 2.11 -16.37
N THR A 207 -11.08 2.88 -17.17
CA THR A 207 -12.45 2.55 -17.56
C THR A 207 -12.54 1.69 -18.83
N GLU A 208 -11.72 2.00 -19.84
CA GLU A 208 -11.82 1.35 -21.16
C GLU A 208 -10.90 0.13 -21.28
N VAL A 209 -9.75 0.12 -20.58
CA VAL A 209 -8.77 -0.97 -20.65
C VAL A 209 -8.90 -1.91 -19.46
N GLU A 210 -8.96 -1.37 -18.23
CA GLU A 210 -9.06 -2.17 -17.00
C GLU A 210 -10.50 -2.54 -16.62
N GLY A 211 -11.50 -1.83 -17.18
CA GLY A 211 -12.92 -2.09 -16.95
C GLY A 211 -13.44 -1.71 -15.57
N TYR A 212 -12.74 -0.82 -14.85
CA TYR A 212 -13.21 -0.29 -13.57
C TYR A 212 -14.15 0.90 -13.77
N PRO A 213 -15.04 1.22 -12.81
CA PRO A 213 -16.02 2.30 -12.95
C PRO A 213 -15.39 3.70 -12.84
N GLY A 214 -14.19 3.84 -12.29
CA GLY A 214 -13.51 5.11 -12.07
C GLY A 214 -12.07 4.91 -11.61
N LEU A 215 -11.38 6.01 -11.27
CA LEU A 215 -10.03 5.95 -10.74
C LEU A 215 -9.99 5.21 -9.41
N ILE A 216 -9.02 4.33 -9.25
CA ILE A 216 -8.85 3.55 -8.02
C ILE A 216 -8.06 4.36 -7.00
N VAL A 217 -8.55 4.38 -5.76
CA VAL A 217 -7.82 4.93 -4.63
C VAL A 217 -6.66 4.00 -4.28
N HIS A 218 -5.46 4.53 -4.14
CA HIS A 218 -4.28 3.72 -3.78
C HIS A 218 -4.47 3.01 -2.44
N GLY A 219 -4.19 1.72 -2.38
CA GLY A 219 -4.15 0.99 -1.12
C GLY A 219 -3.24 1.65 -0.07
N PRO A 220 -1.99 2.04 -0.43
CA PRO A 220 -1.11 2.79 0.47
C PRO A 220 -1.68 4.15 0.93
N LEU A 221 -2.42 4.86 0.09
CA LEU A 221 -3.10 6.10 0.52
C LEU A 221 -4.17 5.81 1.57
N ILE A 222 -4.96 4.75 1.39
CA ILE A 222 -5.97 4.35 2.39
C ILE A 222 -5.28 4.03 3.71
N ALA A 223 -4.20 3.23 3.71
CA ALA A 223 -3.43 2.91 4.91
C ALA A 223 -2.84 4.17 5.57
N THR A 224 -2.30 5.10 4.77
CA THR A 224 -1.79 6.40 5.25
C THR A 224 -2.90 7.23 5.90
N LEU A 225 -4.09 7.29 5.30
CA LEU A 225 -5.24 8.01 5.85
C LEU A 225 -5.74 7.38 7.16
N LEU A 226 -5.70 6.04 7.30
CA LEU A 226 -6.05 5.36 8.56
C LEU A 226 -5.05 5.71 9.68
N VAL A 227 -3.76 5.73 9.39
CA VAL A 227 -2.73 6.17 10.35
C VAL A 227 -2.83 7.68 10.63
N ASP A 228 -3.16 8.50 9.63
CA ASP A 228 -3.43 9.93 9.81
C ASP A 228 -4.63 10.17 10.74
N LEU A 229 -5.71 9.40 10.59
CA LEU A 229 -6.85 9.43 11.50
C LEU A 229 -6.42 9.09 12.93
N LEU A 230 -5.66 8.01 13.12
CA LEU A 230 -5.13 7.63 14.43
C LEU A 230 -4.32 8.76 15.07
N ARG A 231 -3.42 9.40 14.31
CA ARG A 231 -2.59 10.53 14.79
C ARG A 231 -3.42 11.77 15.15
N ARG A 232 -4.55 12.02 14.48
CA ARG A 232 -5.46 13.13 14.79
C ARG A 232 -6.23 12.88 16.09
N GLU A 233 -6.72 11.67 16.29
CA GLU A 233 -7.56 11.30 17.42
C GLU A 233 -6.75 10.93 18.68
N LEU A 234 -5.50 10.49 18.48
CA LEU A 234 -4.59 10.07 19.54
C LEU A 234 -3.20 10.70 19.33
N PRO A 235 -3.05 12.03 19.45
CA PRO A 235 -1.82 12.73 19.04
C PRO A 235 -0.59 12.37 19.89
N ASN A 236 -0.78 11.84 21.10
CA ASN A 236 0.31 11.43 22.01
C ASN A 236 0.63 9.94 21.93
N ALA A 237 -0.12 9.16 21.14
CA ALA A 237 0.14 7.72 21.00
C ALA A 237 1.34 7.46 20.10
N VAL A 238 2.20 6.56 20.52
CA VAL A 238 3.33 6.09 19.74
C VAL A 238 2.93 4.79 19.05
N LEU A 239 2.83 4.81 17.72
CA LEU A 239 2.53 3.63 16.94
C LEU A 239 3.74 2.69 16.92
N THR A 240 3.57 1.47 17.42
CA THR A 240 4.63 0.44 17.49
C THR A 240 4.45 -0.65 16.44
N GLN A 241 3.19 -0.95 16.06
CA GLN A 241 2.86 -1.91 15.01
C GLN A 241 1.64 -1.46 14.23
N PHE A 242 1.64 -1.75 12.93
CA PHE A 242 0.50 -1.49 12.04
C PHE A 242 0.36 -2.61 11.02
N ASP A 243 -0.76 -3.31 11.08
CA ASP A 243 -1.11 -4.37 10.15
C ASP A 243 -2.33 -3.95 9.35
N PHE A 244 -2.33 -4.14 8.03
CA PHE A 244 -3.48 -3.81 7.20
C PHE A 244 -3.70 -4.83 6.09
N LYS A 245 -4.95 -4.95 5.66
CA LYS A 245 -5.36 -5.84 4.57
C LYS A 245 -6.45 -5.18 3.72
N ALA A 246 -6.22 -5.12 2.41
CA ALA A 246 -7.22 -4.70 1.44
C ALA A 246 -8.34 -5.75 1.33
N ALA A 247 -9.59 -5.30 1.27
CA ALA A 247 -10.78 -6.13 1.11
C ALA A 247 -11.47 -5.87 -0.23
N SER A 248 -11.68 -4.60 -0.60
CA SER A 248 -12.27 -4.21 -1.88
C SER A 248 -11.71 -2.86 -2.36
N PRO A 249 -11.73 -2.58 -3.67
CA PRO A 249 -11.28 -1.29 -4.19
C PRO A 249 -12.22 -0.15 -3.79
N LEU A 250 -11.67 1.05 -3.60
CA LEU A 250 -12.39 2.31 -3.54
C LEU A 250 -12.16 3.09 -4.83
N PHE A 251 -13.18 3.81 -5.28
CA PHE A 251 -13.15 4.61 -6.49
C PHE A 251 -13.36 6.09 -6.18
N ASP A 252 -12.90 6.95 -7.06
CA ASP A 252 -13.04 8.40 -6.95
C ASP A 252 -14.46 8.95 -7.21
N LEU A 253 -15.42 8.04 -7.36
CA LEU A 253 -16.82 8.37 -7.70
C LEU A 253 -17.64 8.84 -6.49
N HIS A 254 -17.27 8.40 -5.31
CA HIS A 254 -18.02 8.67 -4.08
C HIS A 254 -17.06 8.90 -2.90
N PRO A 255 -17.43 9.72 -1.92
CA PRO A 255 -16.74 9.78 -0.64
C PRO A 255 -16.72 8.42 0.04
N PHE A 256 -15.68 8.16 0.83
CA PHE A 256 -15.58 7.00 1.69
C PHE A 256 -15.25 7.44 3.12
N SER A 257 -15.47 6.58 4.10
CA SER A 257 -15.13 6.85 5.50
C SER A 257 -13.93 6.03 5.93
N ILE A 258 -13.01 6.68 6.65
CA ILE A 258 -11.99 6.04 7.48
C ILE A 258 -12.49 6.10 8.92
N CYS A 259 -12.40 4.98 9.62
CA CYS A 259 -13.01 4.76 10.92
C CYS A 259 -12.01 4.13 11.89
N GLY A 260 -12.19 4.35 13.18
CA GLY A 260 -11.38 3.75 14.22
C GLY A 260 -12.17 3.46 15.48
N ARG A 261 -11.76 2.39 16.18
CA ARG A 261 -12.29 1.99 17.47
C ARG A 261 -11.16 1.59 18.39
N ARG A 262 -11.14 2.16 19.58
CA ARG A 262 -10.19 1.77 20.63
C ARG A 262 -10.57 0.41 21.17
N GLU A 263 -9.57 -0.43 21.39
CA GLU A 263 -9.71 -1.73 22.04
C GLU A 263 -8.90 -1.75 23.34
N ALA A 264 -8.96 -2.84 24.07
CA ALA A 264 -8.15 -3.03 25.28
C ALA A 264 -6.64 -3.11 24.91
N GLU A 265 -5.78 -2.86 25.90
CA GLU A 265 -4.33 -3.11 25.83
C GLU A 265 -3.57 -2.31 24.75
N GLY A 266 -3.94 -1.04 24.51
CA GLY A 266 -3.22 -0.20 23.53
C GLY A 266 -3.43 -0.61 22.08
N SER A 267 -4.49 -1.36 21.79
CA SER A 267 -4.88 -1.75 20.43
C SER A 267 -5.98 -0.82 19.88
N VAL A 268 -5.88 -0.49 18.60
CA VAL A 268 -6.89 0.28 17.86
C VAL A 268 -7.22 -0.47 16.58
N LEU A 269 -8.50 -0.79 16.38
CA LEU A 269 -9.00 -1.25 15.09
C LEU A 269 -9.27 -0.04 14.20
N LEU A 270 -8.83 -0.15 12.95
CA LEU A 270 -9.03 0.87 11.92
C LEU A 270 -9.63 0.22 10.67
N TRP A 271 -10.50 0.92 9.95
CA TRP A 271 -11.03 0.42 8.69
C TRP A 271 -11.45 1.54 7.76
N ALA A 272 -11.44 1.25 6.47
CA ALA A 272 -12.06 2.10 5.46
C ALA A 272 -13.32 1.40 4.96
N ARG A 273 -14.41 2.16 4.80
CA ARG A 273 -15.67 1.69 4.21
C ARG A 273 -16.14 2.63 3.11
N ASN A 274 -16.71 2.06 2.05
CA ASN A 274 -17.28 2.84 0.97
C ASN A 274 -18.62 3.49 1.37
N HIS A 275 -19.23 4.24 0.44
CA HIS A 275 -20.51 4.92 0.64
C HIS A 275 -21.72 3.99 0.86
N LEU A 276 -21.57 2.68 0.53
CA LEU A 276 -22.58 1.64 0.77
C LEU A 276 -22.37 0.91 2.11
N GLY A 277 -21.36 1.28 2.90
CA GLY A 277 -21.05 0.61 4.15
C GLY A 277 -20.24 -0.69 3.99
N GLU A 278 -19.65 -0.93 2.83
CA GLU A 278 -18.85 -2.11 2.55
C GLU A 278 -17.39 -1.89 2.91
N LEU A 279 -16.75 -2.94 3.43
CA LEU A 279 -15.34 -2.91 3.88
C LEU A 279 -14.39 -2.82 2.69
N ALA A 280 -13.56 -1.78 2.68
CA ALA A 280 -12.51 -1.59 1.68
C ALA A 280 -11.13 -2.00 2.19
N MET A 281 -10.82 -1.68 3.44
CA MET A 281 -9.58 -2.06 4.12
C MET A 281 -9.85 -2.23 5.60
N ASN A 282 -9.25 -3.24 6.22
CA ASN A 282 -9.16 -3.36 7.67
C ASN A 282 -7.71 -3.23 8.11
N ALA A 283 -7.51 -2.69 9.30
CA ALA A 283 -6.20 -2.53 9.89
C ALA A 283 -6.25 -2.64 11.42
N ARG A 284 -5.11 -2.94 12.02
CA ARG A 284 -4.88 -2.94 13.45
C ARG A 284 -3.62 -2.17 13.77
N ALA A 285 -3.71 -1.28 14.74
CA ALA A 285 -2.59 -0.52 15.27
C ALA A 285 -2.32 -0.93 16.71
N LEU A 286 -1.05 -1.12 17.09
CA LEU A 286 -0.63 -1.21 18.48
C LEU A 286 0.09 0.08 18.83
N ILE A 287 -0.31 0.67 19.95
CA ILE A 287 0.20 1.94 20.45
C ILE A 287 0.74 1.77 21.87
N ALA A 288 1.82 2.51 22.16
CA ALA A 288 2.40 2.65 23.50
C ALA A 288 2.03 4.00 24.13
#